data_3d4559c41fac221e9c251a16fd83ed42
#
_entry.id   3d4559c41fac221e9c251a16fd83ed42
#
_cell.length_a   1.000
_cell.length_b   1.000
_cell.length_c   1.000
_cell.angle_alpha   90.00
_cell.angle_beta   90.00
_cell.angle_gamma   90.00
#
_symmetry.space_group_name_H-M   'P 1'
#
loop_
_entity.id
_entity.type
_entity.pdbx_description
1 polymer ?
#
loop_
_entity_poly.entity_id
_entity_poly.type
_entity_poly.pdbx_seq_one_letter_code
_entity_poly.pdbx_strand_id
1 'polypeptide(L)'
;MDAAVDMENDTVCTVSFEPGNKVIYRDDYEREARGGIDAAGLSWLTVEVLAGWVRDHGEIISREELELLGRHLYHLLFAGKVGEKLNESLRDFRLSTAGMTQSQKRFRVELRFSPEALQLANLPWEFLYVPEERPGGFFLAGERNDLVLTRVAPLNKSMPPLQSAERPLRVMVASCRHREEASSDVQMVKERILAMGADDQIVVTVAEDPSLDELRYQIEKSDKPHILHLICHGEPGGLIMKREFKSEAERDAHLMDDDLEDEVLIVSRDVRSLFSDHRPHMVFLHACDGDAPSLTSIFSTAREVAYAGVPAVVAMQYQILVEDALEFVTTFYDKIGEGQPVGEAVKEGRRRLALNQKATGKRQDWSTRLFGTPVVYVQRDKPLFIARQASVSTGRIPGADKCPRCGKIFSRQTACCQKCGLQFRCKCGAWYENPENDRFCGDCSEPVIQVPWPGQDSRVGRLGA
;
A
#
# COMPACT_ATOMS: atom_id res chain seq x y z
N MET A 1 4.05 18.01 -20.87
CA MET A 1 3.36 18.42 -19.63
C MET A 1 3.18 17.16 -18.84
N ASP A 2 3.94 17.11 -17.76
CA ASP A 2 4.20 15.91 -16.97
C ASP A 2 2.94 15.47 -16.21
N ALA A 3 2.49 14.24 -16.47
CA ALA A 3 1.56 13.57 -15.58
C ALA A 3 2.34 12.95 -14.38
N ALA A 4 3.18 13.75 -13.74
CA ALA A 4 3.44 13.53 -12.34
C ALA A 4 2.07 13.54 -11.66
N VAL A 5 1.77 12.53 -10.84
CA VAL A 5 0.57 12.55 -9.98
C VAL A 5 0.65 13.88 -9.25
N ASP A 6 -0.24 14.79 -9.62
CA ASP A 6 -0.21 16.18 -9.15
C ASP A 6 -0.71 16.20 -7.70
N MET A 7 0.20 15.88 -6.77
CA MET A 7 -0.08 15.93 -5.34
C MET A 7 -0.24 17.37 -4.83
N GLU A 8 0.07 18.38 -5.62
CA GLU A 8 -0.14 19.80 -5.28
C GLU A 8 -1.64 20.12 -5.11
N ASN A 9 -2.52 19.26 -5.62
CA ASN A 9 -3.96 19.41 -5.50
C ASN A 9 -4.61 18.64 -4.35
N ASP A 10 -3.87 17.78 -3.64
CA ASP A 10 -4.41 17.05 -2.50
C ASP A 10 -4.65 18.00 -1.32
N THR A 11 -5.61 17.69 -0.47
CA THR A 11 -5.80 18.37 0.82
C THR A 11 -5.15 17.52 1.91
N VAL A 12 -4.18 18.08 2.60
CA VAL A 12 -3.48 17.40 3.69
C VAL A 12 -3.94 17.95 5.03
N CYS A 13 -4.33 17.07 5.95
CA CYS A 13 -4.48 17.39 7.34
C CYS A 13 -3.49 16.60 8.19
N THR A 14 -2.84 17.28 9.11
CA THR A 14 -1.87 16.70 10.03
C THR A 14 -2.44 16.70 11.44
N VAL A 15 -2.40 15.57 12.09
CA VAL A 15 -2.77 15.41 13.50
C VAL A 15 -1.52 15.03 14.27
N SER A 16 -0.99 15.97 15.06
CA SER A 16 0.24 15.77 15.85
C SER A 16 -0.10 15.45 17.30
N PHE A 17 0.52 14.38 17.79
CA PHE A 17 0.45 13.96 19.18
C PHE A 17 1.70 14.46 19.91
N GLU A 18 1.53 15.46 20.74
CA GLU A 18 2.59 16.15 21.46
C GLU A 18 2.74 15.62 22.90
N PRO A 19 3.85 15.91 23.59
CA PRO A 19 4.03 15.53 24.98
C PRO A 19 2.88 16.02 25.87
N GLY A 20 2.51 15.21 26.88
CA GLY A 20 1.40 15.51 27.79
C GLY A 20 0.03 15.28 27.19
N ASN A 21 -0.07 14.32 26.25
CA ASN A 21 -1.31 13.90 25.59
C ASN A 21 -2.03 15.05 24.84
N LYS A 22 -1.28 16.03 24.38
CA LYS A 22 -1.82 17.12 23.57
C LYS A 22 -1.99 16.67 22.12
N VAL A 23 -3.05 17.15 21.48
CA VAL A 23 -3.33 16.93 20.07
C VAL A 23 -3.39 18.28 19.37
N ILE A 24 -2.67 18.40 18.25
CA ILE A 24 -2.68 19.59 17.40
C ILE A 24 -3.11 19.15 16.01
N TYR A 25 -4.20 19.73 15.54
CA TYR A 25 -4.70 19.61 14.18
C TYR A 25 -4.23 20.79 13.34
N ARG A 26 -3.77 20.53 12.12
CA ARG A 26 -3.47 21.56 11.09
C ARG A 26 -3.86 21.03 9.72
N ASP A 27 -4.33 21.92 8.85
CA ASP A 27 -4.61 21.58 7.45
C ASP A 27 -4.09 22.63 6.47
N ASP A 28 -4.19 22.34 5.17
CA ASP A 28 -3.77 23.23 4.10
C ASP A 28 -4.65 24.50 3.95
N TYR A 29 -5.77 24.57 4.66
CA TYR A 29 -6.61 25.77 4.75
C TYR A 29 -6.19 26.70 5.90
N GLU A 30 -4.98 26.49 6.44
CA GLU A 30 -4.42 27.24 7.59
C GLU A 30 -5.25 27.13 8.89
N ARG A 31 -6.10 26.09 9.01
CA ARG A 31 -6.84 25.85 10.23
C ARG A 31 -5.97 25.16 11.26
N GLU A 32 -6.01 25.66 12.48
CA GLU A 32 -5.36 25.01 13.63
C GLU A 32 -6.40 24.80 14.74
N ALA A 33 -6.34 23.65 15.37
CA ALA A 33 -7.07 23.38 16.60
C ALA A 33 -6.19 22.59 17.57
N ARG A 34 -6.44 22.79 18.86
CA ARG A 34 -5.73 22.11 19.94
C ARG A 34 -6.71 21.40 20.83
N GLY A 35 -6.36 20.19 21.21
CA GLY A 35 -7.11 19.35 22.13
C GLY A 35 -6.17 18.57 23.04
N GLY A 36 -6.72 17.61 23.74
CA GLY A 36 -5.96 16.71 24.61
C GLY A 36 -6.66 15.36 24.70
N ILE A 37 -5.87 14.32 24.95
CA ILE A 37 -6.36 12.96 25.19
C ILE A 37 -6.37 12.72 26.69
N ASP A 38 -7.52 12.35 27.22
CA ASP A 38 -7.62 11.87 28.59
C ASP A 38 -7.22 10.39 28.64
N ALA A 39 -5.92 10.17 28.85
CA ALA A 39 -5.36 8.83 28.95
C ALA A 39 -5.71 8.08 30.25
N ALA A 40 -6.36 8.75 31.21
CA ALA A 40 -6.88 8.13 32.43
C ALA A 40 -8.41 7.94 32.37
N GLY A 41 -9.06 8.50 31.36
CA GLY A 41 -10.50 8.49 31.21
C GLY A 41 -11.06 7.17 30.70
N LEU A 42 -12.38 7.02 30.83
CA LEU A 42 -13.13 5.84 30.40
C LEU A 42 -12.93 5.54 28.90
N SER A 43 -12.83 6.57 28.06
CA SER A 43 -12.61 6.41 26.60
C SER A 43 -11.29 5.73 26.29
N TRP A 44 -10.23 6.05 27.03
CA TRP A 44 -8.93 5.38 26.88
C TRP A 44 -9.01 3.89 27.23
N LEU A 45 -9.56 3.58 28.42
CA LEU A 45 -9.73 2.19 28.86
C LEU A 45 -10.59 1.39 27.88
N THR A 46 -11.64 2.00 27.35
CA THR A 46 -12.50 1.36 26.35
C THR A 46 -11.74 1.07 25.05
N VAL A 47 -10.91 2.00 24.57
CA VAL A 47 -10.08 1.78 23.39
C VAL A 47 -9.07 0.65 23.63
N GLU A 48 -8.41 0.61 24.79
CA GLU A 48 -7.45 -0.47 25.10
C GLU A 48 -8.12 -1.86 25.13
N VAL A 49 -9.29 -1.95 25.77
CA VAL A 49 -10.06 -3.22 25.85
C VAL A 49 -10.53 -3.64 24.46
N LEU A 50 -11.13 -2.73 23.69
CA LEU A 50 -11.63 -3.05 22.34
C LEU A 50 -10.49 -3.36 21.37
N ALA A 51 -9.36 -2.65 21.44
CA ALA A 51 -8.19 -2.94 20.62
C ALA A 51 -7.61 -4.32 20.96
N GLY A 52 -7.58 -4.67 22.25
CA GLY A 52 -7.24 -6.02 22.71
C GLY A 52 -8.21 -7.06 22.17
N TRP A 53 -9.51 -6.81 22.26
CA TRP A 53 -10.53 -7.69 21.70
C TRP A 53 -10.36 -7.92 20.20
N VAL A 54 -10.18 -6.85 19.41
CA VAL A 54 -9.94 -6.95 17.97
C VAL A 54 -8.67 -7.74 17.64
N ARG A 55 -7.63 -7.59 18.45
CA ARG A 55 -6.40 -8.37 18.30
C ARG A 55 -6.64 -9.86 18.54
N ASP A 56 -7.25 -10.20 19.68
CA ASP A 56 -7.33 -11.57 20.18
C ASP A 56 -8.44 -12.39 19.48
N HIS A 57 -9.45 -11.72 18.90
CA HIS A 57 -10.63 -12.35 18.29
C HIS A 57 -10.83 -11.96 16.83
N GLY A 58 -9.75 -11.68 16.12
CA GLY A 58 -9.81 -11.12 14.77
C GLY A 58 -10.58 -11.92 13.74
N GLU A 59 -10.74 -13.22 13.94
CA GLU A 59 -11.46 -14.10 13.01
C GLU A 59 -12.99 -13.92 13.08
N ILE A 60 -13.49 -13.46 14.23
CA ILE A 60 -14.94 -13.39 14.52
C ILE A 60 -15.43 -11.95 14.74
N ILE A 61 -14.58 -10.95 14.54
CA ILE A 61 -14.93 -9.56 14.77
C ILE A 61 -16.01 -9.12 13.77
N SER A 62 -17.12 -8.64 14.30
CA SER A 62 -18.19 -8.03 13.53
C SER A 62 -17.85 -6.59 13.09
N ARG A 63 -18.57 -6.11 12.08
CA ARG A 63 -18.46 -4.72 11.65
C ARG A 63 -18.86 -3.75 12.77
N GLU A 64 -19.89 -4.08 13.51
CA GLU A 64 -20.42 -3.27 14.63
C GLU A 64 -19.40 -3.11 15.74
N GLU A 65 -18.64 -4.15 16.06
CA GLU A 65 -17.57 -4.10 17.05
C GLU A 65 -16.41 -3.22 16.57
N LEU A 66 -16.03 -3.30 15.29
CA LEU A 66 -15.04 -2.39 14.71
C LEU A 66 -15.54 -0.94 14.66
N GLU A 67 -16.81 -0.71 14.34
CA GLU A 67 -17.39 0.63 14.39
C GLU A 67 -17.40 1.18 15.82
N LEU A 68 -17.66 0.34 16.80
CA LEU A 68 -17.57 0.75 18.22
C LEU A 68 -16.15 1.18 18.58
N LEU A 69 -15.14 0.37 18.27
CA LEU A 69 -13.73 0.74 18.45
C LEU A 69 -13.42 2.05 17.71
N GLY A 70 -13.81 2.11 16.43
CA GLY A 70 -13.52 3.25 15.57
C GLY A 70 -14.15 4.55 16.05
N ARG A 71 -15.36 4.51 16.61
CA ARG A 71 -16.01 5.66 17.25
C ARG A 71 -15.28 6.12 18.51
N HIS A 72 -14.81 5.18 19.33
CA HIS A 72 -14.02 5.50 20.50
C HIS A 72 -12.65 6.10 20.13
N LEU A 73 -11.97 5.55 19.12
CA LEU A 73 -10.75 6.15 18.56
C LEU A 73 -11.00 7.57 18.02
N TYR A 74 -12.13 7.76 17.32
CA TYR A 74 -12.53 9.09 16.84
C TYR A 74 -12.76 10.07 17.99
N HIS A 75 -13.52 9.69 19.00
CA HIS A 75 -13.77 10.54 20.16
C HIS A 75 -12.49 10.84 20.96
N LEU A 76 -11.59 9.87 21.05
CA LEU A 76 -10.31 10.06 21.73
C LEU A 76 -9.46 11.14 21.03
N LEU A 77 -9.46 11.14 19.69
CA LEU A 77 -8.61 12.01 18.87
C LEU A 77 -9.29 13.32 18.48
N PHE A 78 -10.55 13.24 18.09
CA PHE A 78 -11.30 14.34 17.50
C PHE A 78 -12.37 14.91 18.42
N ALA A 79 -12.10 14.97 19.73
CA ALA A 79 -12.98 15.62 20.67
C ALA A 79 -12.97 17.15 20.48
N GLY A 80 -14.13 17.77 20.61
CA GLY A 80 -14.28 19.23 20.61
C GLY A 80 -13.76 19.90 19.33
N LYS A 81 -12.94 20.95 19.50
CA LYS A 81 -12.46 21.80 18.40
C LYS A 81 -11.64 21.06 17.34
N VAL A 82 -10.93 20.00 17.71
CA VAL A 82 -10.14 19.20 16.76
C VAL A 82 -11.08 18.48 15.77
N GLY A 83 -12.15 17.86 16.28
CA GLY A 83 -13.16 17.22 15.45
C GLY A 83 -13.98 18.19 14.60
N GLU A 84 -14.31 19.37 15.16
CA GLU A 84 -14.97 20.42 14.39
C GLU A 84 -14.15 20.82 13.17
N LYS A 85 -12.83 21.00 13.32
CA LYS A 85 -11.94 21.38 12.22
C LYS A 85 -11.76 20.27 11.19
N LEU A 86 -11.63 19.02 11.63
CA LEU A 86 -11.62 17.87 10.69
C LEU A 86 -12.90 17.84 9.86
N ASN A 87 -14.06 17.98 10.49
CA ASN A 87 -15.35 17.95 9.80
C ASN A 87 -15.53 19.13 8.82
N GLU A 88 -15.05 20.33 9.20
CA GLU A 88 -15.02 21.48 8.29
C GLU A 88 -14.15 21.16 7.06
N SER A 89 -12.95 20.62 7.25
CA SER A 89 -12.01 20.31 6.18
C SER A 89 -12.53 19.20 5.25
N LEU A 90 -13.14 18.16 5.82
CA LEU A 90 -13.80 17.11 5.04
C LEU A 90 -14.97 17.64 4.21
N ARG A 91 -15.77 18.58 4.78
CA ARG A 91 -16.86 19.22 4.05
C ARG A 91 -16.35 20.05 2.87
N ASP A 92 -15.34 20.87 3.11
CA ASP A 92 -14.78 21.74 2.07
C ASP A 92 -14.10 20.91 0.95
N PHE A 93 -13.40 19.85 1.33
CA PHE A 93 -12.87 18.89 0.37
C PHE A 93 -13.97 18.28 -0.51
N ARG A 94 -15.08 17.81 0.09
CA ARG A 94 -16.22 17.27 -0.65
C ARG A 94 -16.85 18.29 -1.58
N LEU A 95 -16.99 19.54 -1.12
CA LEU A 95 -17.51 20.63 -1.95
C LEU A 95 -16.59 20.93 -3.13
N SER A 96 -15.27 20.92 -2.90
CA SER A 96 -14.26 21.16 -3.95
C SER A 96 -14.18 20.06 -5.00
N THR A 97 -14.61 18.85 -4.65
CA THR A 97 -14.60 17.68 -5.54
C THR A 97 -15.99 17.33 -6.10
N ALA A 98 -17.04 18.01 -5.65
CA ALA A 98 -18.39 17.77 -6.09
C ALA A 98 -18.54 18.07 -7.60
N GLY A 99 -19.05 17.10 -8.36
CA GLY A 99 -19.22 17.22 -9.81
C GLY A 99 -17.99 16.85 -10.63
N MET A 100 -16.86 16.53 -10.00
CA MET A 100 -15.70 16.00 -10.69
C MET A 100 -15.87 14.50 -10.92
N THR A 101 -16.04 14.06 -12.16
CA THR A 101 -15.99 12.66 -12.54
C THR A 101 -14.55 12.15 -12.33
N GLN A 102 -14.33 11.22 -11.39
CA GLN A 102 -13.02 10.69 -11.02
C GLN A 102 -12.02 11.77 -10.60
N SER A 103 -12.34 12.54 -9.55
CA SER A 103 -11.37 13.45 -8.94
C SER A 103 -10.10 12.70 -8.57
N GLN A 104 -8.95 13.16 -9.07
CA GLN A 104 -7.63 12.67 -8.66
C GLN A 104 -7.24 13.23 -7.29
N LYS A 105 -7.99 14.19 -6.76
CA LYS A 105 -7.73 14.79 -5.44
C LYS A 105 -7.98 13.82 -4.31
N ARG A 106 -7.11 13.86 -3.32
CA ARG A 106 -7.21 13.05 -2.10
C ARG A 106 -7.28 13.94 -0.88
N PHE A 107 -7.99 13.49 0.12
CA PHE A 107 -7.91 14.02 1.47
C PHE A 107 -6.98 13.11 2.28
N ARG A 108 -5.81 13.65 2.66
CA ARG A 108 -4.76 12.92 3.36
C ARG A 108 -4.78 13.25 4.82
N VAL A 109 -4.84 12.23 5.66
CA VAL A 109 -4.71 12.34 7.11
C VAL A 109 -3.37 11.77 7.53
N GLU A 110 -2.49 12.64 8.04
CA GLU A 110 -1.19 12.25 8.55
C GLU A 110 -1.21 12.26 10.09
N LEU A 111 -1.04 11.11 10.70
CA LEU A 111 -0.90 10.98 12.16
C LEU A 111 0.59 11.07 12.55
N ARG A 112 0.97 12.10 13.27
CA ARG A 112 2.36 12.37 13.70
C ARG A 112 2.49 12.19 15.20
N PHE A 113 3.33 11.27 15.62
CA PHE A 113 3.53 10.94 17.01
C PHE A 113 4.86 11.50 17.51
N SER A 114 4.84 12.24 18.65
CA SER A 114 6.07 12.52 19.37
C SER A 114 6.66 11.25 19.99
N PRO A 115 7.96 11.19 20.27
CA PRO A 115 8.58 10.04 20.92
C PRO A 115 7.94 9.64 22.25
N GLU A 116 7.38 10.61 22.96
CA GLU A 116 6.70 10.43 24.24
C GLU A 116 5.29 9.86 24.09
N ALA A 117 4.71 9.96 22.88
CA ALA A 117 3.36 9.47 22.55
C ALA A 117 3.36 8.03 22.04
N LEU A 118 4.33 7.20 22.43
CA LEU A 118 4.51 5.84 21.91
C LEU A 118 3.29 4.93 22.15
N GLN A 119 2.63 5.06 23.30
CA GLN A 119 1.41 4.29 23.59
C GLN A 119 0.29 4.62 22.60
N LEU A 120 0.15 5.90 22.24
CA LEU A 120 -0.81 6.34 21.22
C LEU A 120 -0.44 5.83 19.82
N ALA A 121 0.85 5.79 19.51
CA ALA A 121 1.33 5.26 18.21
C ALA A 121 1.00 3.77 18.02
N ASN A 122 0.85 3.01 19.09
CA ASN A 122 0.52 1.59 19.05
C ASN A 122 -0.99 1.31 18.92
N LEU A 123 -1.85 2.32 18.96
CA LEU A 123 -3.29 2.12 18.75
C LEU A 123 -3.60 1.86 17.26
N PRO A 124 -4.65 1.07 16.97
CA PRO A 124 -5.02 0.69 15.60
C PRO A 124 -5.84 1.79 14.90
N TRP A 125 -5.20 2.92 14.60
CA TRP A 125 -5.82 4.09 13.99
C TRP A 125 -6.47 3.83 12.63
N GLU A 126 -6.13 2.73 11.96
CA GLU A 126 -6.73 2.29 10.71
C GLU A 126 -8.23 2.01 10.85
N PHE A 127 -8.70 1.77 12.07
CA PHE A 127 -10.13 1.60 12.37
C PHE A 127 -10.84 2.89 12.76
N LEU A 128 -10.21 4.05 12.62
CA LEU A 128 -10.89 5.32 12.84
C LEU A 128 -12.20 5.39 12.05
N TYR A 129 -13.32 5.54 12.78
CA TYR A 129 -14.65 5.66 12.20
C TYR A 129 -15.18 7.07 12.38
N VAL A 130 -15.36 7.79 11.28
CA VAL A 130 -15.89 9.14 11.26
C VAL A 130 -17.41 9.05 11.32
N PRO A 131 -18.06 9.53 12.40
CA PRO A 131 -19.51 9.52 12.49
C PRO A 131 -20.10 10.59 11.58
N GLU A 132 -21.06 10.20 10.73
CA GLU A 132 -21.88 11.13 9.94
C GLU A 132 -23.33 11.04 10.35
N GLU A 133 -24.04 12.15 10.24
CA GLU A 133 -25.46 12.18 10.62
C GLU A 133 -26.34 11.38 9.65
N ARG A 134 -25.99 11.33 8.36
CA ARG A 134 -26.72 10.56 7.31
C ARG A 134 -25.82 10.30 6.09
N PRO A 135 -25.84 9.09 5.52
CA PRO A 135 -26.58 7.85 5.86
C PRO A 135 -25.89 6.94 6.89
N GLY A 136 -24.96 7.41 7.67
CA GLY A 136 -24.12 6.70 8.61
C GLY A 136 -22.65 7.12 8.47
N GLY A 137 -21.78 6.67 9.37
CA GLY A 137 -20.37 6.97 9.32
C GLY A 137 -19.60 6.08 8.34
N PHE A 138 -18.28 6.26 8.32
CA PHE A 138 -17.37 5.47 7.48
C PHE A 138 -16.01 5.29 8.17
N PHE A 139 -15.34 4.20 7.87
CA PHE A 139 -13.94 4.04 8.25
C PHE A 139 -13.06 4.94 7.39
N LEU A 140 -12.17 5.68 8.04
CA LEU A 140 -11.27 6.61 7.37
C LEU A 140 -10.32 5.88 6.40
N ALA A 141 -9.87 4.68 6.80
CA ALA A 141 -9.05 3.81 5.97
C ALA A 141 -9.87 2.68 5.35
N GLY A 142 -9.77 2.45 4.07
CA GLY A 142 -10.29 1.25 3.38
C GLY A 142 -11.67 1.37 2.76
N GLU A 143 -12.57 2.26 3.18
CA GLU A 143 -13.92 2.35 2.60
C GLU A 143 -14.05 3.38 1.49
N ARG A 144 -13.38 4.50 1.62
CA ARG A 144 -13.49 5.61 0.68
C ARG A 144 -12.28 5.69 -0.24
N ASN A 145 -12.54 6.00 -1.50
CA ASN A 145 -11.52 6.08 -2.55
C ASN A 145 -10.71 7.38 -2.50
N ASP A 146 -11.26 8.40 -1.86
CA ASP A 146 -10.72 9.75 -1.79
C ASP A 146 -9.95 10.05 -0.51
N LEU A 147 -9.86 9.08 0.43
CA LEU A 147 -9.19 9.26 1.72
C LEU A 147 -7.92 8.42 1.82
N VAL A 148 -6.85 9.01 2.35
CA VAL A 148 -5.57 8.34 2.60
C VAL A 148 -5.15 8.57 4.04
N LEU A 149 -4.87 7.50 4.78
CA LEU A 149 -4.37 7.55 6.15
C LEU A 149 -2.94 7.04 6.20
N THR A 150 -2.02 7.87 6.69
CA THR A 150 -0.62 7.53 6.90
C THR A 150 -0.19 7.89 8.32
N ARG A 151 0.90 7.28 8.79
CA ARG A 151 1.51 7.56 10.08
C ARG A 151 2.94 8.07 9.90
N VAL A 152 3.38 8.93 10.78
CA VAL A 152 4.80 9.29 10.94
C VAL A 152 5.31 8.65 12.22
N ALA A 153 6.37 7.85 12.11
CA ALA A 153 6.89 7.10 13.25
C ALA A 153 7.38 8.02 14.39
N PRO A 154 7.17 7.63 15.66
CA PRO A 154 7.59 8.38 16.83
C PRO A 154 9.10 8.30 17.04
N LEU A 155 9.84 9.12 16.34
CA LEU A 155 11.31 9.15 16.36
C LEU A 155 11.82 10.43 17.02
N ASN A 156 12.97 10.34 17.71
CA ASN A 156 13.71 11.49 18.22
C ASN A 156 14.33 12.37 17.12
N LYS A 157 14.33 11.89 15.88
CA LYS A 157 14.76 12.61 14.68
C LYS A 157 13.70 12.47 13.59
N SER A 158 13.61 13.44 12.70
CA SER A 158 12.72 13.34 11.55
C SER A 158 13.08 12.16 10.66
N MET A 159 12.09 11.44 10.17
CA MET A 159 12.27 10.49 9.09
C MET A 159 12.81 11.22 7.86
N PRO A 160 13.72 10.63 7.08
CA PRO A 160 14.14 11.23 5.83
C PRO A 160 12.95 11.31 4.86
N PRO A 161 12.90 12.35 4.01
CA PRO A 161 11.88 12.43 2.99
C PRO A 161 12.05 11.29 1.99
N LEU A 162 10.94 10.69 1.56
CA LEU A 162 10.95 9.71 0.49
C LEU A 162 11.45 10.37 -0.80
N GLN A 163 12.42 9.75 -1.44
CA GLN A 163 12.94 10.17 -2.74
C GLN A 163 12.46 9.18 -3.80
N SER A 164 12.13 9.70 -4.98
CA SER A 164 11.80 8.84 -6.11
C SER A 164 13.07 8.19 -6.67
N ALA A 165 12.97 6.90 -6.98
CA ALA A 165 14.02 6.11 -7.60
C ALA A 165 13.91 6.14 -9.13
N GLU A 166 15.02 5.88 -9.81
CA GLU A 166 15.01 5.62 -11.25
C GLU A 166 14.54 4.20 -11.55
N ARG A 167 14.01 3.98 -12.73
CA ARG A 167 13.61 2.64 -13.20
C ARG A 167 14.81 1.83 -13.70
N PRO A 168 14.77 0.51 -13.65
CA PRO A 168 13.71 -0.33 -13.05
C PRO A 168 13.69 -0.24 -11.53
N LEU A 169 12.49 -0.41 -10.93
CA LEU A 169 12.37 -0.49 -9.48
C LEU A 169 12.98 -1.82 -9.00
N ARG A 170 14.03 -1.76 -8.19
CA ARG A 170 14.69 -2.96 -7.68
C ARG A 170 14.05 -3.37 -6.36
N VAL A 171 13.48 -4.57 -6.33
CA VAL A 171 12.85 -5.18 -5.16
C VAL A 171 13.69 -6.39 -4.73
N MET A 172 14.14 -6.41 -3.49
CA MET A 172 14.71 -7.61 -2.87
C MET A 172 13.65 -8.24 -1.99
N VAL A 173 13.34 -9.50 -2.23
CA VAL A 173 12.47 -10.32 -1.39
C VAL A 173 13.36 -11.19 -0.53
N ALA A 174 13.33 -10.97 0.79
CA ALA A 174 13.96 -11.88 1.75
C ALA A 174 12.88 -12.77 2.36
N SER A 175 13.00 -14.06 2.12
CA SER A 175 12.04 -15.08 2.56
C SER A 175 12.72 -15.96 3.60
N CYS A 176 12.38 -15.78 4.87
CA CYS A 176 12.83 -16.65 5.94
C CYS A 176 12.00 -17.95 5.93
N ARG A 177 12.65 -19.08 6.05
CA ARG A 177 11.98 -20.37 6.13
C ARG A 177 11.50 -20.61 7.55
N HIS A 178 10.28 -21.05 7.65
CA HIS A 178 9.69 -21.48 8.89
C HIS A 178 9.09 -22.85 8.72
N ARG A 179 8.81 -23.49 9.83
CA ARG A 179 8.22 -24.83 9.94
C ARG A 179 7.44 -25.24 8.69
N GLU A 180 7.57 -26.47 8.27
CA GLU A 180 7.13 -27.02 6.96
C GLU A 180 5.73 -26.58 6.50
N GLU A 181 4.81 -26.30 7.42
CA GLU A 181 3.44 -25.87 7.13
C GLU A 181 3.32 -24.40 6.67
N ALA A 182 4.22 -23.53 7.14
CA ALA A 182 4.21 -22.09 6.74
C ALA A 182 4.99 -21.83 5.46
N SER A 183 5.81 -22.77 4.98
CA SER A 183 6.68 -22.59 3.83
C SER A 183 5.92 -22.41 2.51
N SER A 184 4.73 -23.03 2.37
CA SER A 184 3.91 -22.91 1.16
C SER A 184 3.38 -21.49 0.97
N ASP A 185 2.99 -20.85 2.05
CA ASP A 185 2.34 -19.56 2.06
C ASP A 185 3.32 -18.43 1.74
N VAL A 186 4.49 -18.50 2.37
CA VAL A 186 5.63 -17.62 2.06
C VAL A 186 6.03 -17.76 0.59
N GLN A 187 6.09 -19.00 0.10
CA GLN A 187 6.44 -19.28 -1.30
C GLN A 187 5.42 -18.68 -2.28
N MET A 188 4.12 -18.77 -2.00
CA MET A 188 3.07 -18.19 -2.86
C MET A 188 3.20 -16.66 -2.96
N VAL A 189 3.42 -15.98 -1.83
CA VAL A 189 3.64 -14.51 -1.83
C VAL A 189 4.89 -14.14 -2.62
N LYS A 190 5.99 -14.85 -2.40
CA LYS A 190 7.24 -14.68 -3.12
C LYS A 190 7.07 -14.86 -4.64
N GLU A 191 6.43 -15.95 -5.07
CA GLU A 191 6.16 -16.22 -6.47
C GLU A 191 5.32 -15.13 -7.12
N ARG A 192 4.33 -14.58 -6.37
CA ARG A 192 3.51 -13.49 -6.86
C ARG A 192 4.30 -12.22 -7.08
N ILE A 193 5.18 -11.85 -6.15
CA ILE A 193 6.06 -10.68 -6.31
C ILE A 193 7.02 -10.89 -7.48
N LEU A 194 7.58 -12.10 -7.64
CA LEU A 194 8.44 -12.44 -8.78
C LEU A 194 7.71 -12.33 -10.13
N ALA A 195 6.46 -12.77 -10.18
CA ALA A 195 5.64 -12.70 -11.40
C ALA A 195 5.38 -11.25 -11.85
N MET A 196 5.32 -10.28 -10.93
CA MET A 196 5.17 -8.87 -11.27
C MET A 196 6.43 -8.25 -11.88
N GLY A 197 7.60 -8.85 -11.71
CA GLY A 197 8.86 -8.42 -12.32
C GLY A 197 8.94 -8.65 -13.83
N ALA A 198 7.95 -9.32 -14.44
CA ALA A 198 7.97 -9.68 -15.86
C ALA A 198 7.83 -8.47 -16.83
N ASP A 199 7.43 -7.29 -16.33
CA ASP A 199 7.11 -6.13 -17.17
C ASP A 199 8.25 -5.09 -17.29
N ASP A 200 9.51 -5.49 -17.14
CA ASP A 200 10.72 -4.63 -17.23
C ASP A 200 10.71 -3.36 -16.32
N GLN A 201 9.64 -3.18 -15.55
CA GLN A 201 9.48 -2.03 -14.65
C GLN A 201 10.00 -2.31 -13.23
N ILE A 202 9.99 -3.56 -12.86
CA ILE A 202 10.41 -4.07 -11.55
C ILE A 202 11.42 -5.18 -11.78
N VAL A 203 12.57 -5.08 -11.15
CA VAL A 203 13.56 -6.17 -11.09
C VAL A 203 13.51 -6.77 -9.69
N VAL A 204 13.28 -8.07 -9.60
CA VAL A 204 13.16 -8.76 -8.34
C VAL A 204 14.37 -9.66 -8.11
N THR A 205 15.03 -9.50 -6.98
CA THR A 205 16.05 -10.42 -6.46
C THR A 205 15.53 -11.12 -5.22
N VAL A 206 16.02 -12.31 -4.93
CA VAL A 206 15.55 -13.12 -3.80
C VAL A 206 16.72 -13.49 -2.90
N ALA A 207 16.54 -13.26 -1.61
CA ALA A 207 17.36 -13.80 -0.54
C ALA A 207 16.59 -14.94 0.12
N GLU A 208 17.02 -16.19 -0.13
CA GLU A 208 16.35 -17.37 0.44
C GLU A 208 16.96 -17.72 1.77
N ASP A 209 16.14 -17.81 2.79
CA ASP A 209 16.49 -18.21 4.16
C ASP A 209 17.78 -17.56 4.68
N PRO A 210 17.91 -16.21 4.59
CA PRO A 210 19.13 -15.55 5.00
C PRO A 210 19.22 -15.41 6.51
N SER A 211 20.42 -15.51 7.07
CA SER A 211 20.72 -14.95 8.37
C SER A 211 20.74 -13.41 8.30
N LEU A 212 20.82 -12.73 9.44
CA LEU A 212 20.88 -11.27 9.48
C LEU A 212 22.10 -10.72 8.74
N ASP A 213 23.26 -11.33 8.92
CA ASP A 213 24.50 -10.89 8.29
C ASP A 213 24.58 -11.25 6.80
N GLU A 214 24.04 -12.41 6.40
CA GLU A 214 23.87 -12.75 4.98
C GLU A 214 22.96 -11.76 4.27
N LEU A 215 21.83 -11.41 4.88
CA LEU A 215 20.90 -10.43 4.30
C LEU A 215 21.55 -9.05 4.19
N ARG A 216 22.24 -8.59 5.23
CA ARG A 216 23.01 -7.33 5.21
C ARG A 216 24.02 -7.34 4.06
N TYR A 217 24.81 -8.41 3.94
CA TYR A 217 25.80 -8.54 2.87
C TYR A 217 25.16 -8.47 1.48
N GLN A 218 24.02 -9.15 1.27
CA GLN A 218 23.30 -9.12 -0.01
C GLN A 218 22.77 -7.72 -0.33
N ILE A 219 22.21 -7.00 0.65
CA ILE A 219 21.74 -5.62 0.49
C ILE A 219 22.89 -4.69 0.06
N GLU A 220 24.08 -4.86 0.63
CA GLU A 220 25.26 -4.04 0.33
C GLU A 220 25.89 -4.36 -1.03
N LYS A 221 25.97 -5.64 -1.40
CA LYS A 221 26.70 -6.14 -2.57
C LYS A 221 25.81 -6.33 -3.80
N SER A 222 24.51 -6.52 -3.61
CA SER A 222 23.55 -6.58 -4.71
C SER A 222 23.35 -5.18 -5.32
N ASP A 223 22.41 -5.08 -6.25
CA ASP A 223 22.07 -3.83 -6.96
C ASP A 223 21.43 -2.75 -6.07
N LYS A 224 21.68 -2.77 -4.77
CA LYS A 224 21.18 -1.82 -3.77
C LYS A 224 19.65 -1.63 -3.93
N PRO A 225 18.81 -2.50 -3.36
CA PRO A 225 17.39 -2.52 -3.60
C PRO A 225 16.73 -1.20 -3.20
N HIS A 226 15.76 -0.75 -4.00
CA HIS A 226 14.91 0.37 -3.64
C HIS A 226 13.84 -0.05 -2.63
N ILE A 227 13.39 -1.31 -2.71
CA ILE A 227 12.45 -1.92 -1.78
C ILE A 227 13.07 -3.20 -1.23
N LEU A 228 13.03 -3.34 0.10
CA LEU A 228 13.24 -4.61 0.78
C LEU A 228 11.89 -5.14 1.25
N HIS A 229 11.48 -6.30 0.74
CA HIS A 229 10.29 -7.01 1.17
C HIS A 229 10.71 -8.19 2.05
N LEU A 230 10.50 -8.08 3.35
CA LEU A 230 10.80 -9.11 4.34
C LEU A 230 9.54 -9.97 4.59
N ILE A 231 9.65 -11.27 4.33
CA ILE A 231 8.63 -12.28 4.63
C ILE A 231 9.18 -13.17 5.74
N CYS A 232 8.81 -12.89 6.98
CA CYS A 232 9.33 -13.56 8.17
C CYS A 232 8.19 -13.82 9.16
N HIS A 233 8.42 -14.69 10.15
CA HIS A 233 7.60 -14.66 11.35
C HIS A 233 8.00 -13.50 12.26
N GLY A 234 6.98 -12.83 12.80
CA GLY A 234 7.14 -11.89 13.91
C GLY A 234 6.99 -12.63 15.23
N GLU A 235 7.83 -12.27 16.17
CA GLU A 235 7.70 -12.66 17.57
C GLU A 235 7.71 -11.41 18.45
N PRO A 236 7.18 -11.48 19.69
CA PRO A 236 7.27 -10.34 20.58
C PRO A 236 8.70 -9.82 20.70
N GLY A 237 8.93 -8.63 20.17
CA GLY A 237 10.22 -7.94 20.22
C GLY A 237 11.14 -8.08 19.01
N GLY A 238 10.74 -8.82 17.94
CA GLY A 238 11.63 -8.95 16.78
C GLY A 238 11.10 -9.79 15.63
N LEU A 239 12.00 -10.32 14.86
CA LEU A 239 11.75 -11.18 13.70
C LEU A 239 12.50 -12.49 13.88
N ILE A 240 11.91 -13.59 13.47
CA ILE A 240 12.59 -14.89 13.43
C ILE A 240 13.36 -14.99 12.11
N MET A 241 14.64 -15.31 12.21
CA MET A 241 15.53 -15.50 11.07
C MET A 241 16.45 -16.69 11.35
N LYS A 242 17.12 -17.15 10.29
CA LYS A 242 18.13 -18.19 10.37
C LYS A 242 19.25 -17.80 11.32
N ARG A 243 19.65 -18.76 12.15
CA ARG A 243 20.79 -18.63 13.07
C ARG A 243 22.10 -18.54 12.30
N GLU A 244 22.96 -17.66 12.73
CA GLU A 244 24.33 -17.57 12.23
C GLU A 244 25.30 -18.29 13.18
N PHE A 245 26.19 -19.07 12.60
CA PHE A 245 27.25 -19.76 13.33
C PHE A 245 28.60 -19.11 13.08
N LYS A 246 29.35 -18.83 14.14
CA LYS A 246 30.65 -18.18 14.07
C LYS A 246 31.75 -19.12 13.59
N SER A 247 31.50 -20.43 13.64
CA SER A 247 32.46 -21.45 13.20
C SER A 247 31.72 -22.74 12.81
N GLU A 248 32.39 -23.56 12.00
CA GLU A 248 31.90 -24.89 11.62
C GLU A 248 31.75 -25.80 12.85
N ALA A 249 32.63 -25.67 13.83
CA ALA A 249 32.56 -26.41 15.09
C ALA A 249 31.31 -26.02 15.94
N GLU A 250 30.93 -24.74 15.93
CA GLU A 250 29.71 -24.27 16.60
C GLU A 250 28.46 -24.85 15.91
N ARG A 251 28.46 -24.83 14.57
CA ARG A 251 27.39 -25.44 13.75
C ARG A 251 27.27 -26.93 13.99
N ASP A 252 28.41 -27.65 13.97
CA ASP A 252 28.40 -29.11 14.21
C ASP A 252 27.93 -29.46 15.62
N ALA A 253 28.34 -28.66 16.62
CA ALA A 253 27.86 -28.83 17.99
C ALA A 253 26.34 -28.59 18.11
N HIS A 254 25.82 -27.60 17.37
CA HIS A 254 24.38 -27.29 17.33
C HIS A 254 23.58 -28.41 16.64
N LEU A 255 24.09 -28.94 15.52
CA LEU A 255 23.45 -30.05 14.79
C LEU A 255 23.47 -31.39 15.54
N MET A 256 24.29 -31.54 16.59
CA MET A 256 24.31 -32.69 17.47
C MET A 256 23.21 -32.63 18.55
N ASP A 257 22.54 -31.52 18.71
CA ASP A 257 21.49 -31.31 19.68
C ASP A 257 20.15 -31.19 18.94
N ASP A 258 19.42 -32.27 18.82
CA ASP A 258 18.14 -32.36 18.08
C ASP A 258 17.05 -31.42 18.64
N ASP A 259 17.22 -30.86 19.83
CA ASP A 259 16.28 -29.94 20.47
C ASP A 259 16.53 -28.46 20.13
N LEU A 260 17.65 -28.14 19.43
CA LEU A 260 17.98 -26.77 19.07
C LEU A 260 17.46 -26.40 17.67
N GLU A 261 16.71 -25.32 17.59
CA GLU A 261 16.19 -24.79 16.33
C GLU A 261 17.27 -23.98 15.59
N ASP A 262 17.37 -24.12 14.26
CA ASP A 262 18.25 -23.34 13.38
C ASP A 262 17.80 -21.89 13.22
N GLU A 263 16.82 -21.48 13.99
CA GLU A 263 16.22 -20.16 14.00
C GLU A 263 16.59 -19.38 15.24
N VAL A 264 16.59 -18.06 15.12
CA VAL A 264 16.90 -17.14 16.21
C VAL A 264 16.03 -15.89 16.13
N LEU A 265 15.58 -15.42 17.29
CA LEU A 265 14.90 -14.13 17.39
C LEU A 265 15.90 -12.99 17.19
N ILE A 266 15.76 -12.28 16.09
CA ILE A 266 16.48 -11.02 15.84
C ILE A 266 15.67 -9.90 16.49
N VAL A 267 16.16 -9.38 17.59
CA VAL A 267 15.44 -8.29 18.27
C VAL A 267 15.35 -7.04 17.39
N SER A 268 14.24 -6.31 17.49
CA SER A 268 13.92 -5.17 16.63
C SER A 268 15.07 -4.16 16.49
N ARG A 269 15.88 -3.97 17.54
CA ARG A 269 17.05 -3.09 17.50
C ARG A 269 18.12 -3.57 16.53
N ASP A 270 18.34 -4.88 16.44
CA ASP A 270 19.40 -5.47 15.62
C ASP A 270 19.00 -5.46 14.13
N VAL A 271 17.71 -5.51 13.81
CA VAL A 271 17.19 -5.28 12.45
C VAL A 271 17.69 -3.96 11.86
N ARG A 272 17.97 -2.97 12.70
CA ARG A 272 18.55 -1.68 12.28
C ARG A 272 19.89 -1.85 11.58
N SER A 273 20.68 -2.86 11.94
CA SER A 273 22.00 -3.10 11.35
C SER A 273 21.96 -3.42 9.86
N LEU A 274 20.84 -3.94 9.35
CA LEU A 274 20.63 -4.18 7.92
C LEU A 274 20.78 -2.92 7.05
N PHE A 275 20.57 -1.74 7.65
CA PHE A 275 20.50 -0.47 6.93
C PHE A 275 21.70 0.44 7.23
N SER A 276 22.82 -0.13 7.66
CA SER A 276 24.03 0.64 8.02
C SER A 276 24.64 1.34 6.80
N ASP A 277 24.84 0.62 5.71
CA ASP A 277 25.55 1.09 4.52
C ASP A 277 24.62 1.40 3.34
N HIS A 278 23.50 0.68 3.21
CA HIS A 278 22.49 0.96 2.22
C HIS A 278 21.10 1.05 2.86
N ARG A 279 20.35 2.09 2.51
CA ARG A 279 18.97 2.31 2.99
C ARG A 279 18.02 2.23 1.81
N PRO A 280 17.15 1.21 1.76
CA PRO A 280 16.07 1.15 0.79
C PRO A 280 15.19 2.39 0.89
N HIS A 281 14.51 2.74 -0.18
CA HIS A 281 13.48 3.78 -0.14
C HIS A 281 12.25 3.33 0.65
N MET A 282 12.01 2.02 0.68
CA MET A 282 10.92 1.43 1.43
C MET A 282 11.31 0.04 1.95
N VAL A 283 10.82 -0.28 3.14
CA VAL A 283 10.81 -1.66 3.68
C VAL A 283 9.36 -2.10 3.84
N PHE A 284 9.05 -3.27 3.32
CA PHE A 284 7.78 -3.94 3.53
C PHE A 284 8.01 -5.09 4.52
N LEU A 285 7.42 -5.00 5.71
CA LEU A 285 7.46 -6.02 6.75
C LEU A 285 6.21 -6.90 6.62
N HIS A 286 6.34 -7.98 5.90
CA HIS A 286 5.34 -9.03 5.82
C HIS A 286 5.65 -10.06 6.90
N ALA A 287 5.52 -9.63 8.14
CA ALA A 287 5.71 -10.47 9.31
C ALA A 287 4.39 -10.51 10.05
N CYS A 288 3.85 -11.72 10.26
CA CYS A 288 2.70 -11.94 11.12
C CYS A 288 3.23 -12.37 12.47
N ASP A 289 2.69 -11.83 13.55
CA ASP A 289 2.95 -12.39 14.88
C ASP A 289 2.41 -13.83 14.88
N GLY A 290 3.21 -14.79 15.36
CA GLY A 290 2.78 -16.15 15.63
C GLY A 290 1.60 -16.19 16.64
N ASP A 291 1.41 -17.29 17.32
CA ASP A 291 0.29 -17.50 18.27
C ASP A 291 0.26 -16.54 19.47
N ALA A 292 1.29 -15.69 19.64
CA ALA A 292 1.37 -14.70 20.72
C ALA A 292 1.07 -13.29 20.19
N PRO A 293 -0.14 -12.78 20.38
CA PRO A 293 -0.57 -11.50 19.83
C PRO A 293 0.05 -10.33 20.62
N SER A 294 1.07 -9.69 20.05
CA SER A 294 1.57 -8.43 20.61
C SER A 294 1.68 -7.38 19.51
N LEU A 295 0.70 -6.46 19.48
CA LEU A 295 0.77 -5.25 18.64
C LEU A 295 2.08 -4.48 18.81
N THR A 296 2.78 -4.71 19.92
CA THR A 296 4.01 -4.00 20.24
C THR A 296 5.22 -4.47 19.44
N SER A 297 5.23 -5.71 18.92
CA SER A 297 6.42 -6.28 18.27
C SER A 297 6.62 -5.72 16.86
N ILE A 298 5.60 -5.77 16.01
CA ILE A 298 5.71 -5.30 14.63
C ILE A 298 5.86 -3.77 14.57
N PHE A 299 5.18 -3.03 15.45
CA PHE A 299 5.36 -1.59 15.57
C PHE A 299 6.77 -1.24 16.07
N SER A 300 7.34 -2.03 16.98
CA SER A 300 8.70 -1.84 17.43
C SER A 300 9.70 -2.04 16.29
N THR A 301 9.54 -3.09 15.50
CA THR A 301 10.40 -3.38 14.33
C THR A 301 10.23 -2.31 13.25
N ALA A 302 9.01 -1.94 12.89
CA ALA A 302 8.74 -0.87 11.92
C ALA A 302 9.36 0.47 12.36
N ARG A 303 9.28 0.80 13.65
CA ARG A 303 9.92 1.99 14.23
C ARG A 303 11.44 1.93 14.14
N GLU A 304 12.05 0.78 14.44
CA GLU A 304 13.50 0.62 14.36
C GLU A 304 14.02 0.74 12.91
N VAL A 305 13.27 0.19 11.95
CA VAL A 305 13.53 0.37 10.51
C VAL A 305 13.45 1.86 10.12
N ALA A 306 12.41 2.55 10.54
CA ALA A 306 12.27 3.99 10.31
C ALA A 306 13.39 4.78 11.03
N TYR A 307 13.78 4.37 12.24
CA TYR A 307 14.89 4.98 13.00
C TYR A 307 16.24 4.80 12.28
N ALA A 308 16.44 3.69 11.58
CA ALA A 308 17.63 3.47 10.74
C ALA A 308 17.70 4.44 9.54
N GLY A 309 16.60 5.14 9.27
CA GLY A 309 16.55 6.16 8.22
C GLY A 309 15.87 5.69 6.94
N VAL A 310 15.11 4.61 6.98
CA VAL A 310 14.27 4.18 5.87
C VAL A 310 13.09 5.13 5.73
N PRO A 311 12.85 5.74 4.56
CA PRO A 311 11.84 6.81 4.40
C PRO A 311 10.40 6.34 4.45
N ALA A 312 10.12 5.07 4.10
CA ALA A 312 8.80 4.49 4.15
C ALA A 312 8.84 3.05 4.66
N VAL A 313 7.90 2.70 5.53
CA VAL A 313 7.75 1.34 6.08
C VAL A 313 6.29 0.94 5.97
N VAL A 314 6.02 -0.20 5.32
CA VAL A 314 4.72 -0.85 5.33
C VAL A 314 4.82 -2.09 6.20
N ALA A 315 3.86 -2.31 7.08
CA ALA A 315 3.86 -3.45 8.00
C ALA A 315 2.45 -4.03 8.17
N MET A 316 2.36 -5.30 8.54
CA MET A 316 1.10 -5.97 8.86
C MET A 316 0.94 -6.02 10.39
N GLN A 317 -0.06 -5.30 10.93
CA GLN A 317 -0.27 -5.24 12.38
C GLN A 317 -1.07 -6.42 12.95
N TYR A 318 -1.66 -7.23 12.09
CA TYR A 318 -2.42 -8.44 12.47
C TYR A 318 -2.08 -9.58 11.53
N GLN A 319 -2.38 -10.80 11.97
CA GLN A 319 -2.34 -11.97 11.10
C GLN A 319 -3.29 -11.77 9.91
N ILE A 320 -2.87 -12.23 8.76
CA ILE A 320 -3.61 -12.16 7.51
C ILE A 320 -3.49 -13.51 6.80
N LEU A 321 -4.60 -13.97 6.23
CA LEU A 321 -4.58 -15.18 5.41
C LEU A 321 -3.74 -14.94 4.15
N VAL A 322 -3.16 -16.01 3.64
CA VAL A 322 -2.27 -15.97 2.46
C VAL A 322 -2.97 -15.37 1.25
N GLU A 323 -4.21 -15.78 1.00
CA GLU A 323 -4.97 -15.27 -0.15
C GLU A 323 -5.23 -13.75 -0.03
N ASP A 324 -5.54 -13.28 1.18
CA ASP A 324 -5.76 -11.86 1.43
C ASP A 324 -4.44 -11.07 1.35
N ALA A 325 -3.35 -11.67 1.86
CA ALA A 325 -2.01 -11.11 1.73
C ALA A 325 -1.58 -10.98 0.25
N LEU A 326 -1.82 -12.01 -0.56
CA LEU A 326 -1.56 -11.99 -2.00
C LEU A 326 -2.37 -10.91 -2.72
N GLU A 327 -3.64 -10.77 -2.38
CA GLU A 327 -4.51 -9.73 -2.94
C GLU A 327 -3.99 -8.33 -2.59
N PHE A 328 -3.59 -8.12 -1.34
CA PHE A 328 -3.00 -6.85 -0.91
C PHE A 328 -1.69 -6.57 -1.64
N VAL A 329 -0.76 -7.51 -1.61
CA VAL A 329 0.58 -7.38 -2.22
C VAL A 329 0.48 -7.11 -3.72
N THR A 330 -0.41 -7.84 -4.43
CA THR A 330 -0.67 -7.63 -5.85
C THR A 330 -1.14 -6.20 -6.10
N THR A 331 -2.22 -5.78 -5.43
CA THR A 331 -2.79 -4.44 -5.60
C THR A 331 -1.78 -3.35 -5.24
N PHE A 332 -1.02 -3.56 -4.16
CA PHE A 332 0.00 -2.61 -3.70
C PHE A 332 1.09 -2.41 -4.76
N TYR A 333 1.71 -3.50 -5.26
CA TYR A 333 2.78 -3.37 -6.24
C TYR A 333 2.29 -2.90 -7.61
N ASP A 334 1.08 -3.25 -8.03
CA ASP A 334 0.47 -2.68 -9.24
C ASP A 334 0.40 -1.15 -9.13
N LYS A 335 -0.07 -0.62 -7.99
CA LYS A 335 -0.14 0.83 -7.75
C LYS A 335 1.23 1.49 -7.63
N ILE A 336 2.19 0.83 -7.00
CA ILE A 336 3.59 1.26 -7.01
C ILE A 336 4.11 1.28 -8.46
N GLY A 337 3.83 0.25 -9.25
CA GLY A 337 4.19 0.16 -10.67
C GLY A 337 3.59 1.30 -11.52
N GLU A 338 2.38 1.73 -11.22
CA GLU A 338 1.73 2.90 -11.83
C GLU A 338 2.35 4.25 -11.40
N GLY A 339 3.30 4.25 -10.45
CA GLY A 339 3.91 5.47 -9.91
C GLY A 339 3.04 6.18 -8.89
N GLN A 340 2.10 5.48 -8.25
CA GLN A 340 1.30 6.04 -7.17
C GLN A 340 2.14 6.23 -5.90
N PRO A 341 1.82 7.22 -5.04
CA PRO A 341 2.41 7.34 -3.70
C PRO A 341 2.21 6.09 -2.86
N VAL A 342 3.13 5.84 -1.91
CA VAL A 342 3.09 4.64 -1.06
C VAL A 342 1.79 4.55 -0.26
N GLY A 343 1.33 5.65 0.33
CA GLY A 343 0.07 5.69 1.07
C GLY A 343 -1.15 5.44 0.18
N GLU A 344 -1.12 5.90 -1.07
CA GLU A 344 -2.16 5.62 -2.07
C GLU A 344 -2.18 4.13 -2.43
N ALA A 345 -1.01 3.53 -2.64
CA ALA A 345 -0.91 2.10 -2.92
C ALA A 345 -1.43 1.25 -1.74
N VAL A 346 -1.08 1.62 -0.50
CA VAL A 346 -1.62 0.97 0.71
C VAL A 346 -3.14 1.16 0.82
N LYS A 347 -3.65 2.36 0.54
CA LYS A 347 -5.10 2.64 0.55
C LYS A 347 -5.85 1.74 -0.44
N GLU A 348 -5.35 1.59 -1.66
CA GLU A 348 -5.99 0.72 -2.65
C GLU A 348 -5.96 -0.75 -2.22
N GLY A 349 -4.84 -1.22 -1.67
CA GLY A 349 -4.76 -2.56 -1.08
C GLY A 349 -5.77 -2.76 0.06
N ARG A 350 -5.87 -1.81 1.00
CA ARG A 350 -6.89 -1.85 2.07
C ARG A 350 -8.31 -1.89 1.51
N ARG A 351 -8.59 -1.05 0.51
CA ARG A 351 -9.90 -1.01 -0.14
C ARG A 351 -10.23 -2.33 -0.82
N ARG A 352 -9.25 -2.97 -1.44
CA ARG A 352 -9.42 -4.28 -2.07
C ARG A 352 -9.77 -5.34 -1.03
N LEU A 353 -9.06 -5.38 0.09
CA LEU A 353 -9.39 -6.26 1.22
C LEU A 353 -10.81 -6.04 1.74
N ALA A 354 -11.24 -4.78 1.90
CA ALA A 354 -12.59 -4.46 2.35
C ALA A 354 -13.68 -4.88 1.35
N LEU A 355 -13.42 -4.83 0.05
CA LEU A 355 -14.39 -5.21 -1.00
C LEU A 355 -14.53 -6.72 -1.14
N ASN A 356 -13.44 -7.48 -1.02
CA ASN A 356 -13.47 -8.94 -1.14
C ASN A 356 -14.34 -9.59 -0.08
N GLN A 357 -14.40 -9.01 1.11
CA GLN A 357 -15.28 -9.45 2.18
C GLN A 357 -16.76 -9.39 1.78
N LYS A 358 -17.15 -8.41 0.96
CA LYS A 358 -18.54 -8.24 0.50
C LYS A 358 -18.93 -9.20 -0.63
N ALA A 359 -17.98 -9.64 -1.44
CA ALA A 359 -18.24 -10.37 -2.68
C ALA A 359 -18.41 -11.88 -2.49
N THR A 360 -17.83 -12.47 -1.47
CA THR A 360 -17.68 -13.93 -1.39
C THR A 360 -18.83 -14.64 -0.70
N GLY A 361 -19.83 -13.96 -0.14
CA GLY A 361 -21.06 -14.56 0.45
C GLY A 361 -20.88 -15.76 1.40
N LYS A 362 -19.72 -16.42 1.33
CA LYS A 362 -19.31 -17.54 2.17
C LYS A 362 -18.41 -17.13 3.33
N ARG A 363 -17.94 -15.86 3.36
CA ARG A 363 -17.04 -15.30 4.36
C ARG A 363 -17.73 -14.19 5.17
N GLN A 364 -18.99 -14.32 5.45
CA GLN A 364 -19.72 -13.38 6.31
C GLN A 364 -19.09 -13.27 7.72
N ASP A 365 -18.35 -14.29 8.12
CA ASP A 365 -17.79 -14.42 9.46
C ASP A 365 -16.27 -14.16 9.54
N TRP A 366 -15.59 -13.89 8.42
CA TRP A 366 -14.15 -13.68 8.40
C TRP A 366 -13.78 -12.20 8.42
N SER A 367 -13.27 -11.85 9.56
CA SER A 367 -12.42 -10.70 9.87
C SER A 367 -12.67 -9.43 9.06
N THR A 368 -13.73 -8.73 9.40
CA THR A 368 -13.93 -7.32 8.98
C THR A 368 -12.72 -6.43 9.27
N ARG A 369 -11.74 -6.88 10.06
CA ARG A 369 -10.52 -6.16 10.40
C ARG A 369 -9.46 -6.13 9.29
N LEU A 370 -9.57 -6.96 8.23
CA LEU A 370 -8.50 -7.13 7.21
C LEU A 370 -8.04 -5.81 6.59
N PHE A 371 -8.96 -4.89 6.29
CA PHE A 371 -8.60 -3.60 5.71
C PHE A 371 -7.72 -2.75 6.62
N GLY A 372 -7.81 -2.94 7.93
CA GLY A 372 -6.98 -2.23 8.91
C GLY A 372 -5.65 -2.93 9.20
N THR A 373 -5.40 -4.13 8.66
CA THR A 373 -4.16 -4.88 8.92
C THR A 373 -2.92 -4.19 8.38
N PRO A 374 -2.88 -3.66 7.14
CA PRO A 374 -1.70 -2.95 6.65
C PRO A 374 -1.57 -1.57 7.29
N VAL A 375 -0.37 -1.26 7.79
CA VAL A 375 0.01 0.04 8.36
C VAL A 375 1.12 0.64 7.53
N VAL A 376 1.11 1.96 7.32
CA VAL A 376 2.16 2.67 6.58
C VAL A 376 2.74 3.82 7.40
N TYR A 377 4.05 3.83 7.53
CA TYR A 377 4.83 4.92 8.09
C TYR A 377 5.57 5.64 6.97
N VAL A 378 5.30 6.93 6.80
CA VAL A 378 5.96 7.78 5.82
C VAL A 378 5.85 9.24 6.26
N GLN A 379 6.95 9.99 6.17
CA GLN A 379 6.93 11.40 6.62
C GLN A 379 6.26 12.32 5.59
N ARG A 380 6.51 12.06 4.32
CA ARG A 380 5.88 12.75 3.18
C ARG A 380 5.58 11.70 2.14
N ASP A 381 4.32 11.47 1.93
CA ASP A 381 3.89 10.48 0.95
C ASP A 381 4.18 10.98 -0.47
N LYS A 382 4.95 10.21 -1.22
CA LYS A 382 5.36 10.49 -2.59
C LYS A 382 5.47 9.20 -3.37
N PRO A 383 5.43 9.27 -4.71
CA PRO A 383 5.78 8.13 -5.55
C PRO A 383 7.19 7.62 -5.25
N LEU A 384 7.36 6.31 -5.15
CA LEU A 384 8.68 5.67 -5.01
C LEU A 384 9.56 5.88 -6.24
N PHE A 385 8.95 6.05 -7.39
CA PHE A 385 9.62 6.42 -8.62
C PHE A 385 8.66 7.23 -9.49
N ILE A 386 9.23 8.06 -10.34
CA ILE A 386 8.45 8.79 -11.35
C ILE A 386 7.97 7.75 -12.34
N ALA A 387 6.65 7.51 -12.40
CA ALA A 387 6.08 6.69 -13.45
C ALA A 387 6.69 7.21 -14.77
N ARG A 388 7.29 6.30 -15.55
CA ARG A 388 7.56 6.66 -16.93
C ARG A 388 6.21 7.15 -17.40
N GLN A 389 6.12 8.46 -17.74
CA GLN A 389 5.03 8.86 -18.57
C GLN A 389 4.96 7.75 -19.59
N ALA A 390 3.81 7.02 -19.60
CA ALA A 390 3.59 6.15 -20.75
C ALA A 390 3.98 7.07 -21.86
N SER A 391 5.23 6.91 -22.34
CA SER A 391 5.68 7.72 -23.42
C SER A 391 4.49 7.55 -24.29
N VAL A 392 3.68 8.63 -24.44
CA VAL A 392 2.68 8.59 -25.49
C VAL A 392 3.57 8.05 -26.54
N SER A 393 3.53 6.72 -26.65
CA SER A 393 4.28 6.09 -27.68
C SER A 393 3.71 6.88 -28.79
N THR A 394 4.47 7.88 -29.21
CA THR A 394 4.33 8.36 -30.56
C THR A 394 4.69 7.10 -31.31
N GLY A 395 3.87 6.06 -31.07
CA GLY A 395 3.75 4.91 -31.90
C GLY A 395 3.43 5.57 -33.19
N ARG A 396 4.50 5.98 -33.85
CA ARG A 396 4.41 6.14 -35.26
C ARG A 396 3.71 4.85 -35.66
N ILE A 397 2.43 5.00 -36.02
CA ILE A 397 1.90 4.09 -37.03
C ILE A 397 2.98 4.17 -38.09
N PRO A 398 3.80 3.13 -38.29
CA PRO A 398 4.97 3.24 -39.16
C PRO A 398 4.46 3.73 -40.51
N GLY A 399 4.76 4.96 -40.88
CA GLY A 399 4.50 5.52 -42.19
C GLY A 399 3.27 6.40 -42.36
N ALA A 400 2.51 6.83 -41.36
CA ALA A 400 1.28 7.50 -41.72
C ALA A 400 0.88 8.70 -40.87
N ASP A 401 0.99 9.84 -41.53
CA ASP A 401 0.06 10.93 -41.34
C ASP A 401 -1.26 10.68 -42.11
N LYS A 402 -1.52 9.46 -42.56
CA LYS A 402 -2.69 9.09 -43.37
C LYS A 402 -3.45 7.93 -42.74
N CYS A 403 -4.77 8.07 -42.66
CA CYS A 403 -5.63 6.99 -42.18
C CYS A 403 -5.48 5.74 -43.09
N PRO A 404 -5.18 4.58 -42.55
CA PRO A 404 -5.01 3.36 -43.32
C PRO A 404 -6.27 3.00 -44.13
N ARG A 405 -7.47 3.25 -43.55
CA ARG A 405 -8.75 2.90 -44.19
C ARG A 405 -9.17 3.84 -45.33
N CYS A 406 -8.96 5.17 -45.20
CA CYS A 406 -9.52 6.13 -46.16
C CYS A 406 -8.48 7.12 -46.74
N GLY A 407 -7.22 6.98 -46.36
CA GLY A 407 -6.12 7.82 -46.86
C GLY A 407 -6.15 9.29 -46.39
N LYS A 408 -7.12 9.71 -45.57
CA LYS A 408 -7.20 11.10 -45.10
C LYS A 408 -6.04 11.36 -44.13
N ILE A 409 -5.35 12.49 -44.37
CA ILE A 409 -4.34 13.00 -43.42
C ILE A 409 -5.04 13.41 -42.12
N PHE A 410 -4.51 12.98 -40.97
CA PHE A 410 -5.06 13.30 -39.67
C PHE A 410 -4.00 13.93 -38.77
N SER A 411 -4.46 14.78 -37.85
CA SER A 411 -3.61 15.33 -36.79
C SER A 411 -3.34 14.27 -35.72
N ARG A 412 -2.11 14.20 -35.22
CA ARG A 412 -1.66 13.27 -34.12
C ARG A 412 -2.43 13.43 -32.81
N GLN A 413 -3.32 14.44 -32.72
CA GLN A 413 -4.14 14.67 -31.53
C GLN A 413 -5.51 14.00 -31.61
N THR A 414 -5.90 13.43 -32.75
CA THR A 414 -7.23 12.82 -32.93
C THR A 414 -7.23 11.34 -32.58
N ALA A 415 -8.14 10.91 -31.70
CA ALA A 415 -8.32 9.52 -31.31
C ALA A 415 -8.95 8.66 -32.41
N CYS A 416 -9.55 9.27 -33.41
CA CYS A 416 -10.19 8.59 -34.56
C CYS A 416 -10.09 9.41 -35.84
N CYS A 417 -10.24 8.75 -36.98
CA CYS A 417 -10.30 9.41 -38.27
C CYS A 417 -11.61 10.18 -38.42
N GLN A 418 -11.54 11.49 -38.61
CA GLN A 418 -12.72 12.35 -38.79
C GLN A 418 -13.50 12.06 -40.09
N LYS A 419 -12.91 11.33 -41.04
CA LYS A 419 -13.58 10.99 -42.31
C LYS A 419 -14.30 9.64 -42.26
N CYS A 420 -13.69 8.62 -41.69
CA CYS A 420 -14.23 7.26 -41.73
C CYS A 420 -14.50 6.66 -40.35
N GLY A 421 -14.28 7.40 -39.28
CA GLY A 421 -14.55 6.95 -37.93
C GLY A 421 -13.59 5.86 -37.39
N LEU A 422 -12.56 5.44 -38.17
CA LEU A 422 -11.61 4.43 -37.70
C LEU A 422 -10.91 4.93 -36.44
N GLN A 423 -11.05 4.17 -35.37
CA GLN A 423 -10.41 4.50 -34.09
C GLN A 423 -8.93 4.13 -34.14
N PHE A 424 -8.09 5.04 -33.70
CA PHE A 424 -6.64 4.86 -33.59
C PHE A 424 -6.20 4.66 -32.14
N ARG A 425 -7.07 5.03 -31.20
CA ARG A 425 -6.73 5.09 -29.78
C ARG A 425 -7.84 4.50 -28.91
N CYS A 426 -7.45 3.69 -27.95
CA CYS A 426 -8.36 3.17 -26.92
C CYS A 426 -8.75 4.26 -25.91
N LYS A 427 -9.84 4.06 -25.17
CA LYS A 427 -10.24 4.90 -24.05
C LYS A 427 -9.18 4.97 -22.94
N CYS A 428 -8.37 3.91 -22.77
CA CYS A 428 -7.24 3.88 -21.84
C CYS A 428 -6.06 4.75 -22.29
N GLY A 429 -6.07 5.27 -23.54
CA GLY A 429 -5.02 6.11 -24.09
C GLY A 429 -4.03 5.38 -25.00
N ALA A 430 -4.05 4.07 -25.04
CA ALA A 430 -3.19 3.26 -25.90
C ALA A 430 -3.53 3.43 -27.37
N TRP A 431 -2.50 3.38 -28.23
CA TRP A 431 -2.68 3.35 -29.68
C TRP A 431 -2.84 1.92 -30.16
N TYR A 432 -3.75 1.68 -31.10
CA TYR A 432 -3.88 0.40 -31.74
C TYR A 432 -2.73 0.20 -32.73
N GLU A 433 -2.07 -0.96 -32.66
CA GLU A 433 -0.97 -1.32 -33.57
C GLU A 433 -1.50 -1.54 -34.96
N ASN A 434 -2.68 -2.17 -35.08
CA ASN A 434 -3.37 -2.40 -36.33
C ASN A 434 -4.85 -2.00 -36.23
N PRO A 435 -5.16 -0.68 -36.31
CA PRO A 435 -6.50 -0.14 -36.06
C PRO A 435 -7.63 -0.76 -36.88
N GLU A 436 -7.32 -1.39 -38.02
CA GLU A 436 -8.33 -2.04 -38.87
C GLU A 436 -8.68 -3.47 -38.44
N ASN A 437 -7.74 -4.17 -37.77
CA ASN A 437 -7.85 -5.58 -37.47
C ASN A 437 -7.88 -5.89 -35.98
N ASP A 438 -7.44 -4.96 -35.14
CA ASP A 438 -7.46 -5.17 -33.70
C ASP A 438 -8.90 -5.32 -33.20
N ARG A 439 -9.17 -6.39 -32.50
CA ARG A 439 -10.48 -6.65 -31.87
C ARG A 439 -10.55 -6.17 -30.44
N PHE A 440 -9.41 -6.11 -29.78
CA PHE A 440 -9.24 -5.70 -28.40
C PHE A 440 -8.01 -4.81 -28.27
N CYS A 441 -8.04 -3.94 -27.29
CA CYS A 441 -6.88 -3.14 -26.92
C CYS A 441 -5.81 -4.04 -26.29
N GLY A 442 -4.57 -3.97 -26.75
CA GLY A 442 -3.44 -4.73 -26.19
C GLY A 442 -3.16 -4.40 -24.71
N ASP A 443 -3.46 -3.16 -24.28
CA ASP A 443 -3.11 -2.70 -22.94
C ASP A 443 -4.21 -2.95 -21.89
N CYS A 444 -5.50 -2.84 -22.27
CA CYS A 444 -6.62 -2.93 -21.32
C CYS A 444 -7.66 -3.98 -21.67
N SER A 445 -7.47 -4.72 -22.77
CA SER A 445 -8.38 -5.75 -23.28
C SER A 445 -9.82 -5.26 -23.58
N GLU A 446 -10.06 -3.94 -23.60
CA GLU A 446 -11.34 -3.38 -24.02
C GLU A 446 -11.59 -3.67 -25.50
N PRO A 447 -12.82 -4.04 -25.86
CA PRO A 447 -13.14 -4.31 -27.26
C PRO A 447 -13.04 -3.03 -28.11
N VAL A 448 -12.41 -3.18 -29.28
CA VAL A 448 -12.33 -2.09 -30.27
C VAL A 448 -13.66 -1.94 -30.97
N ILE A 449 -14.33 -0.81 -30.74
CA ILE A 449 -15.61 -0.50 -31.43
C ILE A 449 -15.28 0.01 -32.82
N GLN A 450 -15.39 -0.87 -33.80
CA GLN A 450 -15.26 -0.45 -35.22
C GLN A 450 -16.60 0.06 -35.73
N VAL A 451 -16.63 1.32 -36.12
CA VAL A 451 -17.80 1.89 -36.82
C VAL A 451 -17.75 1.42 -38.28
N PRO A 452 -18.83 0.79 -38.80
CA PRO A 452 -18.89 0.39 -40.22
C PRO A 452 -18.72 1.60 -41.14
N TRP A 453 -17.86 1.48 -42.14
CA TRP A 453 -17.66 2.53 -43.15
C TRP A 453 -18.79 2.50 -44.18
N PRO A 454 -19.46 3.62 -44.50
CA PRO A 454 -20.56 3.67 -45.48
C PRO A 454 -20.15 3.31 -46.93
N GLY A 455 -18.89 3.03 -47.21
CA GLY A 455 -18.36 2.71 -48.53
C GLY A 455 -17.92 1.24 -48.69
N GLN A 456 -18.15 0.38 -47.74
CA GLN A 456 -17.97 -1.06 -47.92
C GLN A 456 -19.24 -1.69 -48.48
N ASP A 457 -19.26 -1.88 -49.81
CA ASP A 457 -20.31 -2.64 -50.48
C ASP A 457 -20.55 -4.00 -49.80
N SER A 458 -21.79 -4.26 -49.51
CA SER A 458 -22.33 -5.51 -49.01
C SER A 458 -22.18 -6.62 -50.07
N ARG A 459 -20.97 -7.16 -50.22
CA ARG A 459 -20.74 -8.47 -50.87
C ARG A 459 -20.41 -9.51 -49.78
N VAL A 460 -21.36 -9.79 -48.92
CA VAL A 460 -21.41 -11.10 -48.26
C VAL A 460 -22.40 -11.95 -49.01
N GLY A 461 -21.85 -12.87 -49.72
CA GLY A 461 -22.58 -13.88 -50.47
C GLY A 461 -23.57 -14.61 -49.55
N ARG A 462 -24.80 -14.76 -50.03
CA ARG A 462 -25.72 -15.78 -49.60
C ARG A 462 -25.02 -17.11 -49.76
N LEU A 463 -24.69 -17.78 -48.67
CA LEU A 463 -24.56 -19.22 -48.63
C LEU A 463 -25.91 -19.77 -48.27
N GLY A 464 -26.49 -20.49 -49.23
CA GLY A 464 -27.79 -21.05 -49.15
C GLY A 464 -27.88 -22.31 -48.33
N ALA A 465 -29.12 -22.66 -48.08
CA ALA A 465 -29.77 -23.88 -47.64
C ALA A 465 -29.25 -24.53 -46.36
#